data_91602d8ba071b3920aae7b86c735c1b1
#
_entry.id   91602d8ba071b3920aae7b86c735c1b1
#
_cell.length_a   1.000
_cell.length_b   1.000
_cell.length_c   1.000
_cell.angle_alpha   90.00
_cell.angle_beta   90.00
_cell.angle_gamma   90.00
#
_symmetry.space_group_name_H-M   'P 1'
#
loop_
_entity.id
_entity.type
_entity.pdbx_description
1 polymer ?
#
loop_
_entity_poly.entity_id
_entity_poly.type
_entity_poly.pdbx_seq_one_letter_code
_entity_poly.pdbx_strand_id
1 'polypeptide(L)'
;GDRRAIALFVGTASKDCMPYYNTFHKVYTGVYGLKTDVALVSRGEYDFEKLKDKFERADLIYVGGGDTVYMLAKWRETGLDKLILSAYERGVITCGLSAGAICWFRYMYTDGLMSEGVSDKYEITTALGVLRGAACPHFNERKPDFIEAAKKNDEIGEWYCLENGSALRFENENLKEGVSCGGKAYLARKD
;
A
#
# COMPACT_ATOMS: atom_id res chain seq x y z
N GLY A 1 -19.98 5.99 25.58
CA GLY A 1 -19.77 4.58 25.28
C GLY A 1 -18.75 4.46 24.16
N ASP A 2 -17.75 3.63 24.35
CA ASP A 2 -16.66 3.46 23.39
C ASP A 2 -17.20 2.85 22.09
N ARG A 3 -17.20 3.64 21.00
CA ARG A 3 -17.53 3.10 19.70
C ARG A 3 -16.42 2.12 19.26
N ARG A 4 -16.78 1.03 18.62
CA ARG A 4 -15.79 0.16 17.97
C ARG A 4 -15.08 0.92 16.86
N ALA A 5 -13.76 0.83 16.81
CA ALA A 5 -12.97 1.37 15.72
C ALA A 5 -13.33 0.70 14.37
N ILE A 6 -13.24 1.47 13.31
CA ILE A 6 -13.62 1.06 11.94
C ILE A 6 -12.35 0.88 11.11
N ALA A 7 -12.15 -0.31 10.58
CA ALA A 7 -11.10 -0.61 9.62
C ALA A 7 -11.68 -0.65 8.20
N LEU A 8 -11.24 0.27 7.37
CA LEU A 8 -11.64 0.38 5.96
C LEU A 8 -10.65 -0.40 5.08
N PHE A 9 -11.15 -1.36 4.33
CA PHE A 9 -10.38 -2.10 3.34
C PHE A 9 -10.45 -1.42 1.97
N VAL A 10 -9.28 -1.21 1.35
CA VAL A 10 -9.14 -0.67 -0.01
C VAL A 10 -8.52 -1.75 -0.90
N GLY A 11 -9.33 -2.42 -1.70
CA GLY A 11 -8.95 -3.58 -2.51
C GLY A 11 -8.66 -3.27 -3.97
N THR A 12 -8.46 -2.01 -4.33
CA THR A 12 -8.33 -1.58 -5.73
C THR A 12 -7.24 -2.31 -6.49
N ALA A 13 -6.06 -2.56 -5.86
CA ALA A 13 -4.96 -3.29 -6.49
C ALA A 13 -5.33 -4.70 -6.96
N SER A 14 -6.31 -5.34 -6.33
CA SER A 14 -6.87 -6.64 -6.69
C SER A 14 -8.23 -6.52 -7.38
N LYS A 15 -8.54 -5.36 -7.99
CA LYS A 15 -9.80 -5.07 -8.68
C LYS A 15 -11.02 -5.36 -7.79
N ASP A 16 -10.92 -4.91 -6.52
CA ASP A 16 -11.94 -5.08 -5.48
C ASP A 16 -12.36 -6.54 -5.27
N CYS A 17 -11.37 -7.44 -5.15
CA CYS A 17 -11.57 -8.87 -4.96
C CYS A 17 -12.29 -9.16 -3.64
N MET A 18 -13.56 -9.54 -3.69
CA MET A 18 -14.39 -9.79 -2.49
C MET A 18 -13.87 -10.94 -1.61
N PRO A 19 -13.34 -12.07 -2.12
CA PRO A 19 -12.66 -13.06 -1.29
C PRO A 19 -11.53 -12.49 -0.44
N TYR A 20 -10.77 -11.51 -0.96
CA TYR A 20 -9.71 -10.83 -0.19
C TYR A 20 -10.33 -10.00 0.94
N TYR A 21 -11.37 -9.20 0.62
CA TYR A 21 -12.10 -8.47 1.67
C TYR A 21 -12.69 -9.41 2.73
N ASN A 22 -13.26 -10.54 2.34
CA ASN A 22 -13.83 -11.50 3.29
C ASN A 22 -12.77 -12.05 4.25
N THR A 23 -11.54 -12.30 3.76
CA THR A 23 -10.41 -12.71 4.61
C THR A 23 -10.03 -11.60 5.58
N PHE A 24 -9.90 -10.36 5.09
CA PHE A 24 -9.66 -9.18 5.93
C PHE A 24 -10.77 -9.03 6.99
N HIS A 25 -12.03 -9.06 6.57
CA HIS A 25 -13.18 -8.95 7.46
C HIS A 25 -13.11 -9.98 8.59
N LYS A 26 -12.91 -11.26 8.25
CA LYS A 26 -12.83 -12.35 9.24
C LYS A 26 -11.74 -12.10 10.30
N VAL A 27 -10.57 -11.63 9.88
CA VAL A 27 -9.45 -11.37 10.80
C VAL A 27 -9.72 -10.13 11.64
N TYR A 28 -10.07 -9.01 11.01
CA TYR A 28 -10.19 -7.74 11.71
C TYR A 28 -11.42 -7.70 12.65
N THR A 29 -12.49 -8.38 12.31
CA THR A 29 -13.64 -8.52 13.23
C THR A 29 -13.44 -9.63 14.27
N GLY A 30 -12.96 -10.80 13.85
CA GLY A 30 -12.89 -11.97 14.74
C GLY A 30 -11.72 -11.94 15.71
N VAL A 31 -10.55 -11.42 15.28
CA VAL A 31 -9.34 -11.37 16.11
C VAL A 31 -9.21 -10.02 16.83
N TYR A 32 -9.43 -8.92 16.13
CA TYR A 32 -9.20 -7.58 16.66
C TYR A 32 -10.47 -6.88 17.15
N GLY A 33 -11.65 -7.43 16.94
CA GLY A 33 -12.92 -6.88 17.42
C GLY A 33 -13.35 -5.57 16.74
N LEU A 34 -12.75 -5.22 15.59
CA LEU A 34 -13.06 -4.00 14.87
C LEU A 34 -14.36 -4.13 14.07
N LYS A 35 -14.97 -3.02 13.71
CA LYS A 35 -15.90 -2.96 12.57
C LYS A 35 -15.10 -2.88 11.29
N THR A 36 -15.58 -3.47 10.21
CA THR A 36 -14.94 -3.35 8.90
C THR A 36 -15.89 -2.77 7.88
N ASP A 37 -15.36 -2.02 6.95
CA ASP A 37 -16.03 -1.52 5.76
C ASP A 37 -15.11 -1.70 4.54
N VAL A 38 -15.63 -1.50 3.33
CA VAL A 38 -14.87 -1.68 2.09
C VAL A 38 -15.09 -0.51 1.14
N ALA A 39 -14.01 0.00 0.54
CA ALA A 39 -14.05 0.98 -0.53
C ALA A 39 -13.99 0.23 -1.88
N LEU A 40 -15.03 0.37 -2.68
CA LEU A 40 -15.16 -0.26 -3.99
C LEU A 40 -15.16 0.81 -5.08
N VAL A 41 -14.20 0.75 -6.01
CA VAL A 41 -14.06 1.71 -7.12
C VAL A 41 -13.73 1.02 -8.46
N SER A 42 -13.47 -0.29 -8.45
CA SER A 42 -13.09 -1.06 -9.63
C SER A 42 -14.25 -1.81 -10.26
N ARG A 43 -15.41 -1.87 -9.60
CA ARG A 43 -16.57 -2.67 -10.01
C ARG A 43 -17.79 -1.79 -10.21
N GLY A 44 -18.04 -1.39 -11.47
CA GLY A 44 -19.22 -0.64 -11.83
C GLY A 44 -19.23 0.80 -11.30
N GLU A 45 -20.45 1.33 -11.14
CA GLU A 45 -20.67 2.68 -10.60
C GLU A 45 -20.45 2.69 -9.09
N TYR A 46 -19.86 3.77 -8.59
CA TYR A 46 -19.69 4.03 -7.17
C TYR A 46 -20.27 5.42 -6.82
N ASP A 47 -20.75 5.53 -5.60
CA ASP A 47 -21.25 6.78 -5.05
C ASP A 47 -20.09 7.46 -4.29
N PHE A 48 -19.62 8.57 -4.83
CA PHE A 48 -18.45 9.29 -4.29
C PHE A 48 -18.72 9.84 -2.87
N GLU A 49 -19.93 10.33 -2.58
CA GLU A 49 -20.26 10.83 -1.26
C GLU A 49 -20.28 9.72 -0.20
N LYS A 50 -20.80 8.54 -0.54
CA LYS A 50 -20.71 7.37 0.33
C LYS A 50 -19.27 6.90 0.52
N LEU A 51 -18.47 6.96 -0.54
CA LEU A 51 -17.05 6.61 -0.46
C LEU A 51 -16.33 7.57 0.50
N LYS A 52 -16.54 8.87 0.34
CA LYS A 52 -16.01 9.92 1.19
C LYS A 52 -16.40 9.72 2.67
N ASP A 53 -17.69 9.47 2.96
CA ASP A 53 -18.17 9.18 4.32
C ASP A 53 -17.43 7.97 4.95
N LYS A 54 -17.13 6.92 4.17
CA LYS A 54 -16.35 5.78 4.67
C LYS A 54 -14.94 6.18 5.10
N PHE A 55 -14.25 6.99 4.29
CA PHE A 55 -12.92 7.51 4.65
C PHE A 55 -12.96 8.46 5.84
N GLU A 56 -14.00 9.29 5.98
CA GLU A 56 -14.17 10.20 7.11
C GLU A 56 -14.37 9.45 8.44
N ARG A 57 -15.06 8.31 8.42
CA ARG A 57 -15.35 7.49 9.60
C ARG A 57 -14.28 6.46 9.94
N ALA A 58 -13.34 6.20 9.06
CA ALA A 58 -12.30 5.21 9.25
C ALA A 58 -11.32 5.62 10.37
N ASP A 59 -10.96 4.67 11.21
CA ASP A 59 -9.88 4.79 12.21
C ASP A 59 -8.60 4.11 11.72
N LEU A 60 -8.76 3.14 10.82
CA LEU A 60 -7.68 2.43 10.16
C LEU A 60 -8.03 2.21 8.69
N ILE A 61 -7.08 2.42 7.80
CA ILE A 61 -7.18 2.10 6.37
C ILE A 61 -6.16 1.02 6.03
N TYR A 62 -6.63 -0.09 5.50
CA TYR A 62 -5.80 -1.18 5.00
C TYR A 62 -5.85 -1.24 3.48
N VAL A 63 -4.71 -1.03 2.84
CA VAL A 63 -4.59 -1.14 1.38
C VAL A 63 -4.12 -2.54 1.01
N GLY A 64 -4.91 -3.25 0.21
CA GLY A 64 -4.61 -4.60 -0.27
C GLY A 64 -3.49 -4.63 -1.31
N GLY A 65 -2.90 -5.81 -1.47
CA GLY A 65 -1.92 -6.09 -2.52
C GLY A 65 -2.54 -6.38 -3.88
N GLY A 66 -1.71 -6.39 -4.91
CA GLY A 66 -2.06 -6.62 -6.29
C GLY A 66 -1.28 -5.72 -7.25
N ASP A 67 -1.92 -5.24 -8.30
CA ASP A 67 -1.33 -4.35 -9.29
C ASP A 67 -1.28 -2.91 -8.80
N THR A 68 -0.08 -2.40 -8.55
CA THR A 68 0.13 -1.05 -8.02
C THR A 68 -0.12 0.04 -9.07
N VAL A 69 0.22 -0.23 -10.32
CA VAL A 69 0.06 0.75 -11.42
C VAL A 69 -1.43 0.96 -11.70
N TYR A 70 -2.16 -0.14 -11.88
CA TYR A 70 -3.62 -0.10 -12.01
C TYR A 70 -4.28 0.62 -10.82
N MET A 71 -3.89 0.27 -9.59
CA MET A 71 -4.43 0.87 -8.38
C MET A 71 -4.28 2.38 -8.36
N LEU A 72 -3.07 2.90 -8.60
CA LEU A 72 -2.80 4.34 -8.56
C LEU A 72 -3.47 5.08 -9.71
N ALA A 73 -3.55 4.48 -10.91
CA ALA A 73 -4.30 5.04 -12.03
C ALA A 73 -5.78 5.17 -11.68
N LYS A 74 -6.37 4.10 -11.14
CA LYS A 74 -7.79 4.08 -10.72
C LYS A 74 -8.08 5.07 -9.60
N TRP A 75 -7.19 5.22 -8.64
CA TRP A 75 -7.35 6.21 -7.57
C TRP A 75 -7.35 7.65 -8.09
N ARG A 76 -6.46 7.99 -9.03
CA ARG A 76 -6.44 9.31 -9.67
C ARG A 76 -7.71 9.58 -10.48
N GLU A 77 -8.19 8.58 -11.21
CA GLU A 77 -9.44 8.64 -11.98
C GLU A 77 -10.66 8.91 -11.08
N THR A 78 -10.71 8.25 -9.93
CA THR A 78 -11.88 8.28 -9.02
C THR A 78 -11.78 9.33 -7.92
N GLY A 79 -10.60 9.96 -7.74
CA GLY A 79 -10.35 10.89 -6.64
C GLY A 79 -10.09 10.20 -5.28
N LEU A 80 -9.93 8.85 -5.27
CA LEU A 80 -9.67 8.10 -4.04
C LEU A 80 -8.29 8.43 -3.46
N ASP A 81 -7.30 8.76 -4.29
CA ASP A 81 -5.99 9.26 -3.86
C ASP A 81 -6.11 10.46 -2.91
N LYS A 82 -7.00 11.40 -3.21
CA LYS A 82 -7.25 12.57 -2.35
C LYS A 82 -7.93 12.19 -1.03
N LEU A 83 -8.86 11.23 -1.07
CA LEU A 83 -9.56 10.77 0.13
C LEU A 83 -8.60 10.06 1.09
N ILE A 84 -7.72 9.20 0.56
CA ILE A 84 -6.77 8.43 1.38
C ILE A 84 -5.68 9.34 1.96
N LEU A 85 -5.17 10.30 1.19
CA LEU A 85 -4.20 11.29 1.67
C LEU A 85 -4.82 12.20 2.73
N SER A 86 -6.05 12.68 2.52
CA SER A 86 -6.75 13.48 3.51
C SER A 86 -7.02 12.69 4.81
N ALA A 87 -7.34 11.40 4.72
CA ALA A 87 -7.46 10.56 5.90
C ALA A 87 -6.12 10.41 6.65
N TYR A 88 -5.03 10.20 5.93
CA TYR A 88 -3.68 10.15 6.48
C TYR A 88 -3.33 11.45 7.22
N GLU A 89 -3.56 12.60 6.61
CA GLU A 89 -3.30 13.93 7.20
C GLU A 89 -4.10 14.18 8.49
N ARG A 90 -5.29 13.59 8.61
CA ARG A 90 -6.09 13.63 9.85
C ARG A 90 -5.58 12.67 10.93
N GLY A 91 -4.54 11.88 10.67
CA GLY A 91 -3.95 10.93 11.60
C GLY A 91 -4.63 9.56 11.62
N VAL A 92 -5.41 9.20 10.59
CA VAL A 92 -5.94 7.85 10.44
C VAL A 92 -4.78 6.87 10.24
N ILE A 93 -4.79 5.77 10.98
CA ILE A 93 -3.75 4.73 10.85
C ILE A 93 -3.85 4.10 9.46
N THR A 94 -2.73 4.10 8.73
CA THR A 94 -2.66 3.50 7.41
C THR A 94 -1.69 2.33 7.39
N CYS A 95 -2.07 1.25 6.75
CA CYS A 95 -1.21 0.09 6.55
C CYS A 95 -1.54 -0.60 5.24
N GLY A 96 -0.69 -1.50 4.80
CA GLY A 96 -0.94 -2.23 3.56
C GLY A 96 0.02 -3.36 3.30
N LEU A 97 -0.32 -4.18 2.31
CA LEU A 97 0.43 -5.35 1.88
C LEU A 97 0.89 -5.20 0.44
N SER A 98 2.15 -5.52 0.13
CA SER A 98 2.71 -5.52 -1.23
C SER A 98 2.46 -4.17 -1.94
N ALA A 99 1.63 -4.12 -2.99
CA ALA A 99 1.20 -2.88 -3.64
C ALA A 99 0.70 -1.83 -2.64
N GLY A 100 -0.12 -2.23 -1.67
CA GLY A 100 -0.65 -1.36 -0.63
C GLY A 100 0.39 -0.91 0.41
N ALA A 101 1.53 -1.60 0.51
CA ALA A 101 2.65 -1.17 1.35
C ALA A 101 3.54 -0.17 0.61
N ILE A 102 3.87 -0.41 -0.65
CA ILE A 102 4.82 0.41 -1.39
C ILE A 102 4.22 1.70 -1.96
N CYS A 103 2.90 1.78 -2.11
CA CYS A 103 2.23 2.95 -2.67
C CYS A 103 2.42 4.24 -1.86
N TRP A 104 2.81 4.15 -0.59
CA TRP A 104 3.05 5.30 0.28
C TRP A 104 4.36 6.03 0.00
N PHE A 105 5.33 5.35 -0.62
CA PHE A 105 6.65 5.90 -0.90
C PHE A 105 6.63 6.85 -2.10
N ARG A 106 7.68 7.65 -2.23
CA ARG A 106 7.87 8.50 -3.40
C ARG A 106 8.09 7.67 -4.66
N TYR A 107 8.85 6.58 -4.53
CA TYR A 107 9.13 5.65 -5.61
C TYR A 107 8.81 4.22 -5.17
N MET A 108 8.46 3.38 -6.12
CA MET A 108 8.18 1.97 -5.91
C MET A 108 8.85 1.11 -6.98
N TYR A 109 9.36 -0.06 -6.57
CA TYR A 109 9.83 -1.09 -7.47
C TYR A 109 8.70 -2.10 -7.70
N THR A 110 8.14 -2.14 -8.90
CA THR A 110 6.88 -2.83 -9.19
C THR A 110 6.93 -3.63 -10.48
N ASP A 111 6.08 -4.64 -10.57
CA ASP A 111 5.73 -5.45 -11.73
C ASP A 111 4.39 -5.03 -12.36
N GLY A 112 3.81 -3.93 -11.96
CA GLY A 112 2.49 -3.48 -12.43
C GLY A 112 2.44 -3.31 -13.96
N LEU A 113 3.49 -2.79 -14.57
CA LEU A 113 3.56 -2.66 -16.04
C LEU A 113 3.70 -4.01 -16.76
N MET A 114 4.24 -5.04 -16.09
CA MET A 114 4.24 -6.41 -16.61
C MET A 114 2.82 -6.99 -16.63
N SER A 115 2.06 -6.73 -15.57
CA SER A 115 0.65 -7.16 -15.45
C SER A 115 -0.23 -6.54 -16.52
N GLU A 116 0.09 -5.33 -16.98
CA GLU A 116 -0.60 -4.63 -18.05
C GLU A 116 -0.07 -4.98 -19.46
N GLY A 117 1.00 -5.79 -19.56
CA GLY A 117 1.63 -6.15 -20.81
C GLY A 117 2.42 -5.01 -21.47
N VAL A 118 2.76 -3.97 -20.72
CA VAL A 118 3.50 -2.78 -21.20
C VAL A 118 5.02 -3.00 -21.13
N SER A 119 5.48 -3.77 -20.14
CA SER A 119 6.90 -4.11 -19.93
C SER A 119 7.07 -5.60 -19.68
N ASP A 120 8.26 -6.12 -19.89
CA ASP A 120 8.68 -7.48 -19.53
C ASP A 120 9.55 -7.51 -18.26
N LYS A 121 9.71 -6.36 -17.59
CA LYS A 121 10.62 -6.16 -16.46
C LYS A 121 9.95 -5.40 -15.33
N TYR A 122 10.52 -5.56 -14.13
CA TYR A 122 10.24 -4.67 -13.02
C TYR A 122 10.74 -3.26 -13.31
N GLU A 123 9.99 -2.28 -12.85
CA GLU A 123 10.32 -0.87 -13.05
C GLU A 123 10.23 -0.05 -11.77
N ILE A 124 10.95 1.07 -11.77
CA ILE A 124 10.88 2.08 -10.72
C ILE A 124 9.92 3.17 -11.21
N THR A 125 8.81 3.34 -10.50
CA THR A 125 7.81 4.35 -10.83
C THR A 125 7.49 5.21 -9.60
N THR A 126 6.81 6.35 -9.82
CA THR A 126 6.36 7.22 -8.75
C THR A 126 5.06 6.69 -8.13
N ALA A 127 4.87 6.94 -6.82
CA ALA A 127 3.66 6.60 -6.09
C ALA A 127 3.09 7.82 -5.34
N LEU A 128 2.50 7.68 -4.16
CA LEU A 128 1.85 8.80 -3.42
C LEU A 128 2.84 9.83 -2.88
N GLY A 129 4.07 9.44 -2.58
CA GLY A 129 5.11 10.36 -2.14
C GLY A 129 5.02 10.83 -0.68
N VAL A 130 4.24 10.16 0.15
CA VAL A 130 4.15 10.43 1.59
C VAL A 130 5.48 10.10 2.28
N LEU A 131 6.01 8.91 2.00
CA LEU A 131 7.29 8.45 2.51
C LEU A 131 8.42 8.73 1.51
N ARG A 132 9.58 9.14 2.00
CA ARG A 132 10.77 9.39 1.18
C ARG A 132 11.37 8.07 0.68
N GLY A 133 12.18 8.16 -0.38
CA GLY A 133 12.90 7.03 -0.95
C GLY A 133 12.02 6.12 -1.78
N ALA A 134 12.49 4.90 -1.98
CA ALA A 134 11.82 3.87 -2.76
C ALA A 134 11.61 2.59 -1.95
N ALA A 135 10.54 1.86 -2.25
CA ALA A 135 10.26 0.58 -1.62
C ALA A 135 10.24 -0.57 -2.63
N CYS A 136 10.83 -1.70 -2.22
CA CYS A 136 10.81 -2.97 -2.94
C CYS A 136 10.15 -4.04 -2.06
N PRO A 137 8.94 -4.50 -2.38
CA PRO A 137 8.31 -5.62 -1.71
C PRO A 137 8.86 -6.94 -2.28
N HIS A 138 8.65 -8.05 -1.59
CA HIS A 138 9.11 -9.38 -2.03
C HIS A 138 10.61 -9.42 -2.37
N PHE A 139 11.42 -8.72 -1.57
CA PHE A 139 12.84 -8.52 -1.85
C PHE A 139 13.61 -9.84 -1.98
N ASN A 140 13.24 -10.86 -1.20
CA ASN A 140 13.80 -12.21 -1.30
C ASN A 140 13.64 -12.84 -2.71
N GLU A 141 12.61 -12.43 -3.47
CA GLU A 141 12.32 -12.93 -4.82
C GLU A 141 12.91 -12.03 -5.90
N ARG A 142 12.98 -10.70 -5.64
CA ARG A 142 13.33 -9.66 -6.62
C ARG A 142 14.78 -9.18 -6.53
N LYS A 143 15.54 -9.69 -5.56
CA LYS A 143 16.86 -9.16 -5.17
C LYS A 143 17.85 -8.96 -6.32
N PRO A 144 18.07 -9.91 -7.24
CA PRO A 144 19.05 -9.73 -8.31
C PRO A 144 18.70 -8.54 -9.22
N ASP A 145 17.47 -8.51 -9.73
CA ASP A 145 17.00 -7.48 -10.66
C ASP A 145 16.92 -6.12 -9.98
N PHE A 146 16.45 -6.11 -8.72
CA PHE A 146 16.37 -4.89 -7.92
C PHE A 146 17.74 -4.23 -7.71
N ILE A 147 18.78 -4.99 -7.36
CA ILE A 147 20.12 -4.45 -7.12
C ILE A 147 20.66 -3.76 -8.38
N GLU A 148 20.45 -4.36 -9.54
CA GLU A 148 20.85 -3.78 -10.83
C GLU A 148 20.08 -2.48 -11.14
N ALA A 149 18.77 -2.46 -10.88
CA ALA A 149 17.95 -1.26 -11.07
C ALA A 149 18.34 -0.14 -10.09
N ALA A 150 18.58 -0.47 -8.83
CA ALA A 150 18.98 0.49 -7.80
C ALA A 150 20.36 1.12 -8.08
N LYS A 151 21.34 0.33 -8.56
CA LYS A 151 22.66 0.82 -8.94
C LYS A 151 22.61 1.83 -10.09
N LYS A 152 21.69 1.66 -11.02
CA LYS A 152 21.52 2.55 -12.18
C LYS A 152 20.73 3.82 -11.88
N ASN A 153 20.14 3.92 -10.70
CA ASN A 153 19.32 5.06 -10.31
C ASN A 153 20.07 5.92 -9.28
N ASP A 154 20.55 7.09 -9.68
CA ASP A 154 21.32 8.02 -8.83
C ASP A 154 20.45 9.02 -8.09
N GLU A 155 19.17 9.13 -8.43
CA GLU A 155 18.25 10.10 -7.81
C GLU A 155 17.67 9.61 -6.48
N ILE A 156 17.69 8.29 -6.22
CA ILE A 156 17.08 7.69 -5.05
C ILE A 156 18.17 7.36 -4.02
N GLY A 157 18.22 8.13 -2.94
CA GLY A 157 19.21 7.97 -1.87
C GLY A 157 18.89 6.88 -0.85
N GLU A 158 17.61 6.49 -0.70
CA GLU A 158 17.17 5.50 0.29
C GLU A 158 16.25 4.45 -0.33
N TRP A 159 16.52 3.18 0.00
CA TRP A 159 15.77 2.03 -0.49
C TRP A 159 15.32 1.15 0.68
N TYR A 160 14.03 0.94 0.80
CA TYR A 160 13.39 0.08 1.79
C TYR A 160 13.04 -1.25 1.13
N CYS A 161 13.77 -2.30 1.50
CA CYS A 161 13.65 -3.63 0.90
C CYS A 161 13.00 -4.59 1.89
N LEU A 162 11.82 -5.11 1.56
CA LEU A 162 11.03 -5.95 2.45
C LEU A 162 10.92 -7.37 1.90
N GLU A 163 11.44 -8.34 2.63
CA GLU A 163 11.20 -9.75 2.37
C GLU A 163 9.77 -10.13 2.79
N ASN A 164 9.26 -11.23 2.24
CA ASN A 164 8.00 -11.82 2.69
C ASN A 164 8.07 -12.11 4.20
N GLY A 165 7.01 -11.76 4.94
CA GLY A 165 6.99 -11.90 6.39
C GLY A 165 7.73 -10.79 7.15
N SER A 166 8.02 -9.66 6.51
CA SER A 166 8.52 -8.47 7.19
C SER A 166 7.62 -7.26 6.99
N ALA A 167 7.70 -6.29 7.89
CA ALA A 167 7.02 -5.01 7.79
C ALA A 167 7.88 -3.87 8.36
N LEU A 168 7.56 -2.64 7.99
CA LEU A 168 8.15 -1.43 8.54
C LEU A 168 7.07 -0.57 9.16
N ARG A 169 7.35 -0.02 10.33
CA ARG A 169 6.49 0.96 11.00
C ARG A 169 7.12 2.34 10.91
N PHE A 170 6.32 3.28 10.42
CA PHE A 170 6.66 4.70 10.36
C PHE A 170 5.77 5.48 11.31
N GLU A 171 6.28 6.60 11.79
CA GLU A 171 5.54 7.56 12.61
C GLU A 171 6.01 8.96 12.23
N ASN A 172 5.08 9.80 11.78
CA ASN A 172 5.38 11.11 11.21
C ASN A 172 6.50 11.00 10.14
N GLU A 173 6.32 10.11 9.16
CA GLU A 173 7.19 9.78 8.02
C GLU A 173 8.60 9.28 8.40
N ASN A 174 8.87 9.09 9.69
CA ASN A 174 10.15 8.57 10.19
C ASN A 174 10.05 7.07 10.47
N LEU A 175 11.01 6.31 9.95
CA LEU A 175 11.13 4.89 10.26
C LEU A 175 11.39 4.70 11.77
N LYS A 176 10.55 3.92 12.43
CA LYS A 176 10.67 3.60 13.87
C LYS A 176 11.19 2.20 14.10
N GLU A 177 10.64 1.21 13.39
CA GLU A 177 11.06 -0.17 13.58
C GLU A 177 10.76 -1.05 12.35
N GLY A 178 11.52 -2.14 12.25
CA GLY A 178 11.20 -3.28 11.42
C GLY A 178 10.52 -4.37 12.25
N VAL A 179 9.46 -4.94 11.72
CA VAL A 179 8.73 -6.05 12.34
C VAL A 179 8.94 -7.30 11.50
N SER A 180 9.23 -8.43 12.14
CA SER A 180 9.50 -9.70 11.46
C SER A 180 8.54 -10.79 11.90
N CYS A 181 8.05 -11.53 10.92
CA CYS A 181 7.33 -12.80 11.07
C CYS A 181 8.03 -13.86 10.19
N GLY A 182 9.38 -13.90 10.27
CA GLY A 182 10.25 -14.80 9.52
C GLY A 182 11.06 -14.15 8.39
N GLY A 183 10.64 -13.00 7.86
CA GLY A 183 11.39 -12.23 6.86
C GLY A 183 12.21 -11.11 7.45
N LYS A 184 13.09 -10.53 6.64
CA LYS A 184 13.94 -9.39 7.00
C LYS A 184 13.54 -8.14 6.23
N ALA A 185 13.69 -6.99 6.87
CA ALA A 185 13.61 -5.70 6.21
C ALA A 185 14.98 -5.03 6.22
N TYR A 186 15.32 -4.36 5.12
CA TYR A 186 16.61 -3.70 4.96
C TYR A 186 16.40 -2.25 4.56
N LEU A 187 17.26 -1.37 5.08
CA LEU A 187 17.41 0.00 4.59
C LEU A 187 18.78 0.10 3.92
N ALA A 188 18.78 0.29 2.62
CA ALA A 188 20.00 0.59 1.86
C ALA A 188 20.06 2.08 1.55
N ARG A 189 21.25 2.66 1.70
CA ARG A 189 21.55 4.05 1.38
C ARG A 189 22.67 4.10 0.35
N LYS A 190 22.59 5.07 -0.55
CA LYS A 190 23.73 5.46 -1.36
C LYS A 190 24.55 6.50 -0.59
N ASP A 191 25.85 6.26 -0.53
CA ASP A 191 26.84 7.21 -0.01
C ASP A 191 27.05 8.36 -0.98
#